data_6da55da64402f648e05eda7447f728e1
#
_entry.id   6da55da64402f648e05eda7447f728e1
#
_cell.length_a   1.000
_cell.length_b   1.000
_cell.length_c   1.000
_cell.angle_alpha   90.00
_cell.angle_beta   90.00
_cell.angle_gamma   90.00
#
_symmetry.space_group_name_H-M   'P 1'
#
loop_
_entity.id
_entity.type
_entity.pdbx_description
1 polymer ?
#
loop_
_entity_poly.entity_id
_entity_poly.type
_entity_poly.pdbx_seq_one_letter_code
_entity_poly.pdbx_strand_id
1 'polypeptide(L)'
;MRNLEKDLVITILAGGEGKRMKSALPKVLVTFNKKPMLIGIIEECIKLNPNKIIVVTGKHHSQIVNAVNTYFIDVIDKTDIIFVKQTEQIGTGNAVACCLDTYSYNDNVLIINGDTPNLKSEILQTFVDQLYLQDCANGLMTCEYDDPTGY
;
A
#
# COMPACT_ATOMS: atom_id res chain seq x y z
N MET A 1 -6.78 -26.54 -4.31
CA MET A 1 -6.45 -25.24 -4.89
C MET A 1 -6.93 -24.16 -3.92
N ARG A 2 -6.03 -23.38 -3.33
CA ARG A 2 -6.43 -22.18 -2.59
C ARG A 2 -7.10 -21.24 -3.60
N ASN A 3 -8.25 -20.69 -3.24
CA ASN A 3 -8.94 -19.71 -4.07
C ASN A 3 -8.24 -18.37 -3.85
N LEU A 4 -7.25 -18.08 -4.66
CA LEU A 4 -6.19 -17.08 -4.45
C LEU A 4 -6.71 -15.63 -4.49
N GLU A 5 -7.83 -15.41 -5.18
CA GLU A 5 -8.45 -14.07 -5.30
C GLU A 5 -9.20 -13.64 -4.02
N LYS A 6 -9.62 -14.59 -3.17
CA LYS A 6 -10.43 -14.28 -1.99
C LYS A 6 -9.65 -13.91 -0.74
N ASP A 7 -8.34 -14.15 -0.71
CA ASP A 7 -7.50 -13.96 0.49
C ASP A 7 -6.42 -12.88 0.31
N LEU A 8 -6.48 -12.08 -0.76
CA LEU A 8 -5.51 -11.01 -1.00
C LEU A 8 -5.85 -9.78 -0.15
N VAL A 9 -4.92 -9.38 0.70
CA VAL A 9 -4.94 -8.13 1.45
C VAL A 9 -3.78 -7.27 1.02
N ILE A 10 -4.03 -6.00 0.67
CA ILE A 10 -2.97 -5.07 0.28
C ILE A 10 -2.73 -4.07 1.40
N THR A 11 -1.50 -3.99 1.87
CA THR A 11 -1.08 -3.03 2.90
C THR A 11 -0.19 -1.97 2.29
N ILE A 12 -0.64 -0.71 2.32
CA ILE A 12 0.06 0.45 1.75
C ILE A 12 0.71 1.25 2.87
N LEU A 13 2.03 1.36 2.86
CA LEU A 13 2.80 2.12 3.85
C LEU A 13 2.81 3.61 3.48
N ALA A 14 2.00 4.40 4.16
CA ALA A 14 1.81 5.84 3.93
C ALA A 14 2.15 6.70 5.17
N GLY A 15 2.81 6.12 6.19
CA GLY A 15 3.10 6.79 7.46
C GLY A 15 4.34 7.68 7.47
N GLY A 16 5.16 7.66 6.41
CA GLY A 16 6.43 8.40 6.36
C GLY A 16 6.27 9.92 6.47
N GLU A 17 7.13 10.57 7.28
CA GLU A 17 7.07 12.02 7.51
C GLU A 17 7.50 12.86 6.30
N GLY A 18 8.20 12.28 5.31
CA GLY A 18 8.68 13.02 4.14
C GLY A 18 9.60 14.20 4.48
N LYS A 19 10.41 14.11 5.52
CA LYS A 19 11.26 15.21 6.08
C LYS A 19 12.07 16.00 5.06
N ARG A 20 12.44 15.36 3.94
CA ARG A 20 13.24 15.98 2.86
C ARG A 20 12.42 16.94 1.98
N MET A 21 11.09 16.86 1.99
CA MET A 21 10.26 17.59 1.02
C MET A 21 9.82 18.96 1.46
N LYS A 22 10.14 19.45 2.67
CA LYS A 22 9.79 20.79 3.18
C LYS A 22 8.36 21.27 2.81
N SER A 23 7.41 20.33 2.64
CA SER A 23 6.03 20.56 2.22
C SER A 23 5.09 20.45 3.42
N ALA A 24 4.04 21.27 3.43
CA ALA A 24 2.93 21.15 4.40
C ALA A 24 2.05 19.92 4.10
N LEU A 25 2.12 19.38 2.87
CA LEU A 25 1.41 18.17 2.48
C LEU A 25 2.26 16.94 2.79
N PRO A 26 1.63 15.84 3.25
CA PRO A 26 2.29 14.52 3.33
C PRO A 26 2.86 14.13 1.96
N LYS A 27 4.05 13.50 1.93
CA LYS A 27 4.70 13.07 0.69
C LYS A 27 3.75 12.29 -0.22
N VAL A 28 2.99 11.37 0.34
CA VAL A 28 2.06 10.51 -0.38
C VAL A 28 0.86 11.24 -1.01
N LEU A 29 0.57 12.47 -0.55
CA LEU A 29 -0.47 13.34 -1.11
C LEU A 29 0.06 14.35 -2.13
N VAL A 30 1.36 14.40 -2.39
CA VAL A 30 1.91 15.22 -3.46
C VAL A 30 1.40 14.73 -4.80
N THR A 31 1.04 15.68 -5.67
CA THR A 31 0.49 15.38 -6.99
C THR A 31 1.54 14.80 -7.92
N PHE A 32 1.24 13.67 -8.49
CA PHE A 32 1.98 13.04 -9.58
C PHE A 32 0.99 12.69 -10.70
N ASN A 33 1.29 13.07 -11.94
CA ASN A 33 0.38 12.87 -13.09
C ASN A 33 -1.07 13.30 -12.80
N LYS A 34 -1.26 14.51 -12.27
CA LYS A 34 -2.55 15.18 -11.99
C LYS A 34 -3.36 14.60 -10.83
N LYS A 35 -2.86 13.64 -10.07
CA LYS A 35 -3.51 13.10 -8.87
C LYS A 35 -2.50 12.84 -7.73
N PRO A 36 -2.93 12.82 -6.46
CA PRO A 36 -2.05 12.43 -5.35
C PRO A 36 -1.45 11.04 -5.56
N MET A 37 -0.17 10.85 -5.24
CA MET A 37 0.52 9.57 -5.43
C MET A 37 -0.23 8.40 -4.80
N LEU A 38 -0.66 8.54 -3.55
CA LEU A 38 -1.39 7.49 -2.82
C LEU A 38 -2.70 7.10 -3.53
N ILE A 39 -3.42 8.08 -4.07
CA ILE A 39 -4.67 7.83 -4.78
C ILE A 39 -4.41 6.98 -6.02
N GLY A 40 -3.38 7.33 -6.81
CA GLY A 40 -2.99 6.54 -7.98
C GLY A 40 -2.60 5.10 -7.62
N ILE A 41 -1.92 4.91 -6.49
CA ILE A 41 -1.54 3.58 -5.99
C ILE A 41 -2.77 2.78 -5.56
N ILE A 42 -3.70 3.39 -4.81
CA ILE A 42 -4.95 2.72 -4.40
C ILE A 42 -5.77 2.29 -5.63
N GLU A 43 -5.88 3.15 -6.65
CA GLU A 43 -6.57 2.79 -7.90
C GLU A 43 -5.95 1.55 -8.58
N GLU A 44 -4.62 1.46 -8.60
CA GLU A 44 -3.94 0.28 -9.16
C GLU A 44 -4.17 -0.97 -8.28
N CYS A 45 -4.21 -0.79 -6.96
CA CYS A 45 -4.49 -1.88 -6.02
C CYS A 45 -5.93 -2.42 -6.16
N ILE A 46 -6.93 -1.56 -6.34
CA ILE A 46 -8.33 -1.95 -6.51
C ILE A 46 -8.51 -2.88 -7.72
N LYS A 47 -7.72 -2.71 -8.79
CA LYS A 47 -7.77 -3.56 -9.99
C LYS A 47 -7.41 -5.03 -9.72
N LEU A 48 -6.65 -5.31 -8.65
CA LEU A 48 -6.33 -6.66 -8.21
C LEU A 48 -7.50 -7.33 -7.45
N ASN A 49 -8.60 -6.61 -7.26
CA ASN A 49 -9.79 -7.08 -6.55
C ASN A 49 -9.48 -7.68 -5.15
N PRO A 50 -8.72 -6.96 -4.30
CA PRO A 50 -8.38 -7.47 -2.96
C PRO A 50 -9.61 -7.50 -2.05
N ASN A 51 -9.56 -8.34 -1.01
CA ASN A 51 -10.59 -8.37 0.03
C ASN A 51 -10.65 -7.05 0.80
N LYS A 52 -9.49 -6.47 1.06
CA LYS A 52 -9.35 -5.17 1.73
C LYS A 52 -8.01 -4.51 1.39
N ILE A 53 -7.99 -3.20 1.48
CA ILE A 53 -6.79 -2.37 1.39
C ILE A 53 -6.56 -1.70 2.74
N ILE A 54 -5.39 -1.90 3.33
CA ILE A 54 -5.01 -1.27 4.59
C ILE A 54 -4.03 -0.14 4.28
N VAL A 55 -4.37 1.08 4.66
CA VAL A 55 -3.50 2.24 4.52
C VAL A 55 -2.89 2.57 5.88
N VAL A 56 -1.60 2.29 6.03
CA VAL A 56 -0.86 2.61 7.25
C VAL A 56 -0.45 4.07 7.23
N THR A 57 -0.96 4.84 8.16
CA THR A 57 -0.73 6.27 8.28
C THR A 57 0.12 6.59 9.50
N GLY A 58 0.67 7.78 9.56
CA GLY A 58 1.44 8.28 10.71
C GLY A 58 0.91 9.62 11.21
N LYS A 59 1.81 10.58 11.35
CA LYS A 59 1.53 11.94 11.84
C LYS A 59 0.41 12.64 11.07
N HIS A 60 0.30 12.41 9.77
CA HIS A 60 -0.67 13.06 8.89
C HIS A 60 -1.95 12.23 8.67
N HIS A 61 -2.31 11.38 9.65
CA HIS A 61 -3.45 10.47 9.56
C HIS A 61 -4.73 11.15 9.02
N SER A 62 -5.19 12.21 9.67
CA SER A 62 -6.45 12.87 9.31
C SER A 62 -6.44 13.45 7.89
N GLN A 63 -5.31 13.99 7.43
CA GLN A 63 -5.19 14.52 6.07
C GLN A 63 -5.28 13.41 5.03
N ILE A 64 -4.63 12.26 5.29
CA ILE A 64 -4.63 11.11 4.40
C ILE A 64 -6.03 10.48 4.34
N VAL A 65 -6.66 10.25 5.50
CA VAL A 65 -8.02 9.71 5.58
C VAL A 65 -9.01 10.58 4.81
N ASN A 66 -8.99 11.89 5.04
CA ASN A 66 -9.88 12.82 4.35
C ASN A 66 -9.66 12.80 2.83
N ALA A 67 -8.41 12.81 2.37
CA ALA A 67 -8.10 12.80 0.94
C ALA A 67 -8.59 11.51 0.27
N VAL A 68 -8.34 10.35 0.89
CA VAL A 68 -8.77 9.05 0.35
C VAL A 68 -10.29 8.94 0.34
N ASN A 69 -10.96 9.25 1.46
CA ASN A 69 -12.42 9.17 1.55
C ASN A 69 -13.12 10.12 0.56
N THR A 70 -12.58 11.33 0.38
CA THR A 70 -13.14 12.28 -0.60
C THR A 70 -13.01 11.77 -2.02
N TYR A 71 -11.88 11.14 -2.35
CA TYR A 71 -11.62 10.69 -3.72
C TYR A 71 -12.41 9.43 -4.09
N PHE A 72 -12.57 8.52 -3.14
CA PHE A 72 -13.23 7.22 -3.36
C PHE A 72 -14.66 7.15 -2.83
N ILE A 73 -15.31 8.29 -2.57
CA ILE A 73 -16.66 8.35 -1.98
C ILE A 73 -17.70 7.49 -2.74
N ASP A 74 -17.55 7.39 -4.06
CA ASP A 74 -18.44 6.62 -4.93
C ASP A 74 -17.95 5.19 -5.21
N VAL A 75 -16.79 4.80 -4.67
CA VAL A 75 -16.10 3.53 -4.99
C VAL A 75 -15.97 2.62 -3.76
N ILE A 76 -16.08 3.18 -2.55
CA ILE A 76 -15.90 2.48 -1.26
C ILE A 76 -16.82 1.26 -1.10
N ASP A 77 -17.95 1.23 -1.77
CA ASP A 77 -18.90 0.09 -1.71
C ASP A 77 -18.36 -1.22 -2.33
N LYS A 78 -17.23 -1.18 -3.03
CA LYS A 78 -16.66 -2.34 -3.72
C LYS A 78 -15.38 -2.91 -3.11
N THR A 79 -14.63 -2.10 -2.38
CA THR A 79 -13.38 -2.52 -1.74
C THR A 79 -13.28 -1.88 -0.36
N ASP A 80 -13.08 -2.67 0.66
CA ASP A 80 -12.93 -2.18 2.03
C ASP A 80 -11.56 -1.51 2.20
N ILE A 81 -11.55 -0.19 2.44
CA ILE A 81 -10.34 0.59 2.70
C ILE A 81 -10.28 0.92 4.19
N ILE A 82 -9.30 0.30 4.88
CA ILE A 82 -9.09 0.44 6.32
C ILE A 82 -7.87 1.31 6.59
N PHE A 83 -7.95 2.19 7.58
CA PHE A 83 -6.84 3.02 8.00
C PHE A 83 -6.29 2.56 9.35
N VAL A 84 -4.99 2.26 9.39
CA VAL A 84 -4.26 1.92 10.62
C VAL A 84 -3.26 3.03 10.91
N LYS A 85 -3.31 3.57 12.12
CA LYS A 85 -2.38 4.63 12.53
C LYS A 85 -1.18 4.04 13.26
N GLN A 86 0.00 4.19 12.67
CA GLN A 86 1.27 3.93 13.33
C GLN A 86 1.56 5.06 14.32
N THR A 87 1.56 4.78 15.61
CA THR A 87 1.78 5.76 16.67
C THR A 87 3.26 6.10 16.84
N GLU A 88 4.12 5.09 16.72
CA GLU A 88 5.57 5.23 16.82
C GLU A 88 6.22 4.91 15.48
N GLN A 89 6.86 5.90 14.86
CA GLN A 89 7.47 5.75 13.54
C GLN A 89 8.90 5.18 13.65
N ILE A 90 9.01 3.93 14.08
CA ILE A 90 10.29 3.24 14.30
C ILE A 90 10.65 2.25 13.16
N GLY A 91 10.08 2.45 11.99
CA GLY A 91 10.43 1.69 10.78
C GLY A 91 9.26 0.99 10.11
N THR A 92 9.53 0.42 8.93
CA THR A 92 8.53 -0.25 8.09
C THR A 92 7.99 -1.53 8.72
N GLY A 93 8.85 -2.30 9.40
CA GLY A 93 8.41 -3.50 10.14
C GLY A 93 7.40 -3.17 11.24
N ASN A 94 7.60 -2.08 11.99
CA ASN A 94 6.63 -1.61 12.97
C ASN A 94 5.33 -1.16 12.32
N ALA A 95 5.40 -0.49 11.16
CA ALA A 95 4.20 -0.10 10.42
C ALA A 95 3.31 -1.31 10.06
N VAL A 96 3.93 -2.40 9.59
CA VAL A 96 3.22 -3.66 9.32
C VAL A 96 2.72 -4.31 10.60
N ALA A 97 3.51 -4.29 11.67
CA ALA A 97 3.11 -4.85 12.96
C ALA A 97 1.86 -4.17 13.54
N CYS A 98 1.65 -2.87 13.28
CA CYS A 98 0.42 -2.18 13.68
C CYS A 98 -0.84 -2.73 12.99
N CYS A 99 -0.69 -3.51 11.90
CA CYS A 99 -1.81 -4.09 11.16
C CYS A 99 -2.15 -5.51 11.57
N LEU A 100 -1.41 -6.14 12.49
CA LEU A 100 -1.55 -7.57 12.83
C LEU A 100 -2.98 -7.95 13.21
N ASP A 101 -3.69 -7.11 13.96
CA ASP A 101 -5.07 -7.36 14.36
C ASP A 101 -6.09 -7.23 13.22
N THR A 102 -5.66 -6.69 12.07
CA THR A 102 -6.51 -6.56 10.87
C THR A 102 -6.36 -7.71 9.91
N TYR A 103 -5.35 -8.56 10.08
CA TYR A 103 -5.11 -9.73 9.25
C TYR A 103 -5.81 -10.97 9.80
N SER A 104 -6.26 -11.82 8.88
CA SER A 104 -6.72 -13.17 9.16
C SER A 104 -5.60 -14.18 8.89
N TYR A 105 -5.67 -15.35 9.53
CA TYR A 105 -4.62 -16.36 9.40
C TYR A 105 -4.35 -16.81 7.93
N ASN A 106 -5.38 -16.77 7.09
CA ASN A 106 -5.29 -17.21 5.71
C ASN A 106 -5.07 -16.06 4.72
N ASP A 107 -4.89 -14.82 5.19
CA ASP A 107 -4.66 -13.70 4.31
C ASP A 107 -3.29 -13.79 3.62
N ASN A 108 -3.28 -13.55 2.32
CA ASN A 108 -2.06 -13.30 1.56
C ASN A 108 -1.82 -11.80 1.53
N VAL A 109 -0.78 -11.35 2.20
CA VAL A 109 -0.54 -9.92 2.42
C VAL A 109 0.48 -9.39 1.42
N LEU A 110 0.05 -8.48 0.55
CA LEU A 110 0.92 -7.72 -0.34
C LEU A 110 1.24 -6.37 0.33
N ILE A 111 2.52 -6.13 0.62
CA ILE A 111 2.98 -4.89 1.25
C ILE A 111 3.63 -4.00 0.19
N ILE A 112 3.19 -2.75 0.06
CA ILE A 112 3.72 -1.78 -0.88
C ILE A 112 3.96 -0.41 -0.23
N ASN A 113 4.86 0.37 -0.82
CA ASN A 113 5.10 1.75 -0.38
C ASN A 113 4.10 2.71 -1.02
N GLY A 114 3.57 3.65 -0.24
CA GLY A 114 2.62 4.67 -0.69
C GLY A 114 3.25 5.81 -1.49
N ASP A 115 4.53 5.76 -1.79
CA ASP A 115 5.30 6.78 -2.52
C ASP A 115 5.95 6.25 -3.81
N THR A 116 5.42 5.17 -4.37
CA THR A 116 5.84 4.54 -5.63
C THR A 116 4.81 4.75 -6.74
N PRO A 117 4.62 5.97 -7.27
CA PRO A 117 3.48 6.34 -8.11
C PRO A 117 3.43 5.66 -9.49
N ASN A 118 4.53 5.03 -9.92
CA ASN A 118 4.61 4.31 -11.20
C ASN A 118 4.29 2.81 -11.07
N LEU A 119 3.93 2.34 -9.88
CA LEU A 119 3.57 0.95 -9.66
C LEU A 119 2.22 0.66 -10.36
N LYS A 120 2.21 -0.33 -11.24
CA LYS A 120 1.05 -0.70 -12.04
C LYS A 120 0.45 -2.03 -11.59
N SER A 121 -0.85 -2.15 -11.73
CA SER A 121 -1.60 -3.36 -11.38
C SER A 121 -1.08 -4.60 -12.10
N GLU A 122 -0.65 -4.50 -13.36
CA GLU A 122 -0.11 -5.61 -14.13
C GLU A 122 1.19 -6.16 -13.50
N ILE A 123 2.04 -5.28 -12.96
CA ILE A 123 3.28 -5.66 -12.27
C ILE A 123 2.94 -6.38 -10.96
N LEU A 124 2.01 -5.81 -10.19
CA LEU A 124 1.55 -6.39 -8.92
C LEU A 124 0.92 -7.76 -9.14
N GLN A 125 0.04 -7.88 -10.15
CA GLN A 125 -0.60 -9.14 -10.49
C GLN A 125 0.43 -10.20 -10.89
N THR A 126 1.38 -9.85 -11.75
CA THR A 126 2.45 -10.76 -12.16
C THR A 126 3.26 -11.25 -10.95
N PHE A 127 3.56 -10.36 -10.01
CA PHE A 127 4.29 -10.71 -8.79
C PHE A 127 3.50 -11.68 -7.91
N VAL A 128 2.23 -11.43 -7.70
CA VAL A 128 1.34 -12.29 -6.92
C VAL A 128 1.21 -13.66 -7.61
N ASP A 129 0.97 -13.70 -8.92
CA ASP A 129 0.84 -14.93 -9.70
C ASP A 129 2.12 -15.80 -9.62
N GLN A 130 3.30 -15.19 -9.69
CA GLN A 130 4.57 -15.91 -9.58
C GLN A 130 4.77 -16.55 -8.21
N LEU A 131 4.39 -15.86 -7.12
CA LEU A 131 4.44 -16.44 -5.79
C LEU A 131 3.57 -17.68 -5.66
N TYR A 132 2.40 -17.65 -6.26
CA TYR A 132 1.48 -18.78 -6.23
C TYR A 132 1.94 -19.94 -7.10
N LEU A 133 2.43 -19.66 -8.31
CA LEU A 133 2.94 -20.69 -9.21
C LEU A 133 4.14 -21.43 -8.62
N GLN A 134 4.96 -20.74 -7.82
CA GLN A 134 6.15 -21.32 -7.21
C GLN A 134 5.90 -21.89 -5.81
N ASP A 135 4.67 -21.83 -5.31
CA ASP A 135 4.26 -22.24 -3.94
C ASP A 135 5.17 -21.66 -2.85
N CYS A 136 5.58 -20.40 -3.03
CA CYS A 136 6.46 -19.71 -2.10
C CYS A 136 5.68 -19.16 -0.91
N ALA A 137 6.27 -19.28 0.30
CA ALA A 137 5.69 -18.69 1.52
C ALA A 137 5.83 -17.16 1.57
N ASN A 138 6.84 -16.62 0.91
CA ASN A 138 7.08 -15.18 0.80
C ASN A 138 7.84 -14.85 -0.49
N GLY A 139 7.84 -13.58 -0.86
CA GLY A 139 8.58 -13.06 -2.00
C GLY A 139 8.96 -11.60 -1.80
N LEU A 140 9.98 -11.18 -2.52
CA LEU A 140 10.45 -9.81 -2.54
C LEU A 140 10.65 -9.38 -4.00
N MET A 141 10.04 -8.24 -4.36
CA MET A 141 10.30 -7.61 -5.66
C MET A 141 11.57 -6.77 -5.56
N THR A 142 12.53 -7.03 -6.43
CA THR A 142 13.81 -6.31 -6.49
C THR A 142 14.03 -5.73 -7.88
N CYS A 143 14.93 -4.75 -7.97
CA CYS A 143 15.43 -4.25 -9.25
C CYS A 143 16.94 -4.10 -9.17
N GLU A 144 17.60 -4.21 -10.30
CA GLU A 144 19.03 -3.90 -10.42
C GLU A 144 19.20 -2.40 -10.63
N TYR A 145 20.17 -1.82 -9.95
CA TYR A 145 20.52 -0.41 -10.02
C TYR A 145 22.02 -0.25 -10.09
N ASP A 146 22.52 0.59 -10.99
CA ASP A 146 23.96 0.82 -11.15
C ASP A 146 24.59 1.49 -9.92
N ASP A 147 23.86 2.39 -9.28
CA ASP A 147 24.23 3.02 -8.01
C ASP A 147 23.08 2.96 -7.00
N PRO A 148 23.06 1.95 -6.08
CA PRO A 148 21.99 1.78 -5.10
C PRO A 148 22.11 2.72 -3.90
N THR A 149 22.99 3.72 -3.91
CA THR A 149 23.19 4.64 -2.79
C THR A 149 21.90 5.37 -2.43
N GLY A 150 21.40 5.12 -1.23
CA GLY A 150 20.17 5.75 -0.71
C GLY A 150 18.89 4.93 -0.83
N TYR A 151 19.02 3.66 -1.26
CA TYR A 151 17.96 2.66 -1.29
C TYR A 151 18.17 1.57 -0.25
#